data_91a576fe405c80fd63711034ce4624ba
#
_entry.id   91a576fe405c80fd63711034ce4624ba
#
_cell.length_a   1.000
_cell.length_b   1.000
_cell.length_c   1.000
_cell.angle_alpha   90.00
_cell.angle_beta   90.00
_cell.angle_gamma   90.00
#
_symmetry.space_group_name_H-M   'P 1'
#
loop_
_entity.id
_entity.type
_entity.pdbx_description
1 polymer ?
#
loop_
_entity_poly.entity_id
_entity_poly.type
_entity_poly.pdbx_seq_one_letter_code
_entity_poly.pdbx_strand_id
1 'polypeptide(L)'
;PEEIAIKTSEKDELKEIDDIGGLMSQDCKIKYIITKQALQEGWDCPFAYVLAILTNPSSKNALTQLVGRILRQPEAKKTGIRELDESYVFTFQQRAFDLLQNIRDGFGQEGLGDLAGQIVSDSPELDSFVPQEKIYEVREKFKESVKNIILPVFAIQRDNQWKFVNYEMDIAANIFWEDFNLKSIFDLKFSDKDSSGIEVAVGLSEDRKELINPKEQRTIKTDGLELDPVFLARQILDLVPNQWLAFKLAEEVTNGLLKNHNKKTVANNFMFIINELRRIIEEEKDRLAKKYFLNLVHLENLRLLVIAKDFSGYRLPQKILVRSDQKPLGVFPLQKSLFDFVDGTDVDEDEKKVAYYLDGQTNLFFWYRNLSRTDYFIQGWQKHKIYPDFIFSKSLDSGKNIEKIFVVETKGSHLIGNKDTEYKKSLLDLCNNLAQEKNLEELYLINNQVPIAYKMVDLNEWENQFNEMFSDRS
;
A
#
# COMPACT_ATOMS: atom_id res chain seq x y z
N PRO A 1 -9.02 0.48 -46.20
CA PRO A 1 -8.84 -0.88 -45.65
C PRO A 1 -7.39 -1.14 -45.21
N GLU A 2 -6.37 -0.70 -45.96
CA GLU A 2 -4.97 -0.95 -45.71
C GLU A 2 -4.38 -0.20 -44.47
N GLU A 3 -5.10 0.76 -43.92
CA GLU A 3 -4.66 1.53 -42.74
C GLU A 3 -5.32 1.04 -41.43
N ILE A 4 -6.13 -0.01 -41.47
CA ILE A 4 -6.90 -0.53 -40.35
C ILE A 4 -6.49 -1.97 -40.11
N ALA A 5 -6.13 -2.33 -38.88
CA ALA A 5 -5.91 -3.70 -38.45
C ALA A 5 -6.89 -4.10 -37.35
N ILE A 6 -7.30 -5.36 -37.35
CA ILE A 6 -8.18 -5.95 -36.34
C ILE A 6 -7.40 -6.91 -35.46
N LYS A 7 -7.46 -6.69 -34.14
CA LYS A 7 -6.84 -7.56 -33.12
C LYS A 7 -7.89 -8.01 -32.13
N THR A 8 -8.37 -9.23 -32.28
CA THR A 8 -9.33 -9.88 -31.37
C THR A 8 -8.85 -11.28 -31.04
N SER A 9 -9.53 -12.01 -30.16
CA SER A 9 -9.26 -13.43 -29.90
C SER A 9 -9.43 -14.33 -31.13
N GLU A 10 -10.25 -13.91 -32.10
CA GLU A 10 -10.58 -14.69 -33.31
C GLU A 10 -9.76 -14.25 -34.52
N LYS A 11 -9.31 -13.01 -34.58
CA LYS A 11 -8.61 -12.42 -35.70
C LYS A 11 -7.44 -11.57 -35.24
N ASP A 12 -6.26 -11.86 -35.78
CA ASP A 12 -5.02 -11.16 -35.44
C ASP A 12 -4.27 -10.76 -36.73
N GLU A 13 -4.67 -9.60 -37.26
CA GLU A 13 -4.04 -9.05 -38.48
C GLU A 13 -2.70 -8.36 -38.19
N LEU A 14 -2.34 -8.19 -36.90
CA LEU A 14 -1.06 -7.59 -36.54
C LEU A 14 0.11 -8.56 -36.71
N LYS A 15 -0.12 -9.88 -36.73
CA LYS A 15 0.92 -10.88 -37.00
C LYS A 15 1.53 -10.74 -38.39
N GLU A 16 0.73 -10.35 -39.38
CA GLU A 16 1.21 -10.13 -40.75
C GLU A 16 2.12 -8.90 -40.83
N ILE A 17 2.05 -7.99 -39.86
CA ILE A 17 2.88 -6.78 -39.79
C ILE A 17 4.23 -7.08 -39.17
N ASP A 18 4.36 -8.13 -38.37
CA ASP A 18 5.64 -8.55 -37.80
C ASP A 18 6.64 -8.95 -38.88
N ASP A 19 6.12 -9.48 -40.01
CA ASP A 19 6.93 -9.87 -41.16
C ASP A 19 7.59 -8.68 -41.89
N ILE A 20 7.04 -7.45 -41.74
CA ILE A 20 7.60 -6.23 -42.32
C ILE A 20 8.31 -5.34 -41.30
N GLY A 21 8.68 -5.90 -40.16
CA GLY A 21 9.40 -5.19 -39.10
C GLY A 21 8.52 -4.59 -37.99
N GLY A 22 7.25 -4.99 -37.93
CA GLY A 22 6.30 -4.60 -36.89
C GLY A 22 5.69 -3.22 -37.09
N LEU A 23 4.90 -2.81 -36.10
CA LEU A 23 4.17 -1.53 -36.13
C LEU A 23 5.09 -0.28 -36.14
N MET A 24 6.35 -0.41 -35.74
CA MET A 24 7.34 0.67 -35.72
C MET A 24 8.09 0.80 -37.07
N SER A 25 7.81 -0.09 -38.02
CA SER A 25 8.45 -0.02 -39.34
C SER A 25 8.00 1.22 -40.11
N GLN A 26 8.92 1.84 -40.85
CA GLN A 26 8.57 2.95 -41.77
C GLN A 26 7.64 2.50 -42.90
N ASP A 27 7.61 1.21 -43.21
CA ASP A 27 6.75 0.64 -44.24
C ASP A 27 5.34 0.27 -43.70
N CYS A 28 5.12 0.39 -42.40
CA CYS A 28 3.82 0.14 -41.77
C CYS A 28 2.79 1.22 -42.10
N LYS A 29 1.73 0.83 -42.78
CA LYS A 29 0.63 1.74 -43.16
C LYS A 29 -0.50 1.82 -42.14
N ILE A 30 -0.47 1.01 -41.08
CA ILE A 30 -1.55 0.92 -40.10
C ILE A 30 -1.60 2.20 -39.24
N LYS A 31 -2.76 2.84 -39.23
CA LYS A 31 -3.08 4.02 -38.42
C LYS A 31 -4.14 3.76 -37.36
N TYR A 32 -4.99 2.75 -37.58
CA TYR A 32 -6.10 2.39 -36.71
C TYR A 32 -6.06 0.92 -36.35
N ILE A 33 -6.19 0.64 -35.08
CA ILE A 33 -6.27 -0.73 -34.59
C ILE A 33 -7.62 -0.90 -33.86
N ILE A 34 -8.44 -1.83 -34.34
CA ILE A 34 -9.70 -2.19 -33.70
C ILE A 34 -9.45 -3.43 -32.85
N THR A 35 -9.71 -3.31 -31.56
CA THR A 35 -9.46 -4.40 -30.60
C THR A 35 -10.67 -4.66 -29.71
N LYS A 36 -10.84 -5.93 -29.32
CA LYS A 36 -11.78 -6.38 -28.31
C LYS A 36 -10.99 -7.22 -27.32
N GLN A 37 -10.81 -6.72 -26.10
CA GLN A 37 -10.08 -7.36 -24.99
C GLN A 37 -8.56 -7.55 -25.17
N ALA A 38 -8.00 -7.50 -26.39
CA ALA A 38 -6.58 -7.74 -26.62
C ALA A 38 -5.63 -6.80 -25.84
N LEU A 39 -6.05 -5.56 -25.58
CA LEU A 39 -5.31 -4.63 -24.73
C LEU A 39 -5.29 -5.05 -23.24
N GLN A 40 -6.24 -5.89 -22.82
CA GLN A 40 -6.27 -6.46 -21.47
C GLN A 40 -5.37 -7.70 -21.37
N GLU A 41 -5.11 -8.38 -22.48
CA GLU A 41 -4.38 -9.66 -22.57
C GLU A 41 -2.85 -9.54 -22.76
N GLY A 42 -2.28 -8.37 -22.45
CA GLY A 42 -0.81 -8.25 -22.47
C GLY A 42 -0.21 -7.65 -23.74
N TRP A 43 -1.03 -7.27 -24.74
CA TRP A 43 -0.53 -6.61 -25.95
C TRP A 43 -0.02 -5.19 -25.62
N ASP A 44 1.14 -4.83 -26.12
CA ASP A 44 1.81 -3.56 -25.88
C ASP A 44 1.94 -2.75 -27.18
N CYS A 45 1.51 -1.50 -27.16
CA CYS A 45 1.63 -0.58 -28.28
C CYS A 45 2.16 0.78 -27.78
N PRO A 46 3.47 0.95 -27.73
CA PRO A 46 4.10 2.11 -27.08
C PRO A 46 3.91 3.44 -27.83
N PHE A 47 3.31 3.45 -29.01
CA PHE A 47 3.07 4.64 -29.81
C PHE A 47 1.58 4.88 -30.13
N ALA A 48 0.67 4.28 -29.37
CA ALA A 48 -0.74 4.60 -29.48
C ALA A 48 -1.02 5.92 -28.72
N TYR A 49 -1.27 6.98 -29.44
CA TYR A 49 -1.55 8.31 -28.87
C TYR A 49 -3.01 8.53 -28.55
N VAL A 50 -3.91 7.81 -29.25
CA VAL A 50 -5.36 7.98 -29.12
C VAL A 50 -6.02 6.67 -28.78
N LEU A 51 -6.81 6.66 -27.72
CA LEU A 51 -7.65 5.55 -27.31
C LEU A 51 -9.11 5.95 -27.35
N ALA A 52 -9.92 5.29 -28.20
CA ALA A 52 -11.37 5.44 -28.23
C ALA A 52 -12.03 4.23 -27.54
N ILE A 53 -12.69 4.46 -26.42
CA ILE A 53 -13.38 3.42 -25.64
C ILE A 53 -14.87 3.47 -26.02
N LEU A 54 -15.31 2.51 -26.83
CA LEU A 54 -16.68 2.42 -27.34
C LEU A 54 -17.61 1.57 -26.46
N THR A 55 -17.05 0.88 -25.46
CA THR A 55 -17.79 0.02 -24.52
C THR A 55 -17.60 0.52 -23.09
N ASN A 56 -18.41 0.01 -22.17
CA ASN A 56 -18.25 0.33 -20.75
C ASN A 56 -17.35 -0.74 -20.08
N PRO A 57 -16.09 -0.44 -19.73
CA PRO A 57 -15.21 -1.41 -19.07
C PRO A 57 -15.81 -1.83 -17.73
N SER A 58 -15.89 -3.13 -17.49
CA SER A 58 -16.58 -3.70 -16.33
C SER A 58 -15.79 -3.58 -15.01
N SER A 59 -14.51 -3.21 -15.06
CA SER A 59 -13.70 -3.05 -13.84
C SER A 59 -12.79 -1.83 -13.92
N LYS A 60 -12.55 -1.18 -12.76
CA LYS A 60 -11.61 -0.06 -12.61
C LYS A 60 -10.18 -0.46 -13.01
N ASN A 61 -9.75 -1.66 -12.64
CA ASN A 61 -8.41 -2.17 -12.94
C ASN A 61 -8.20 -2.36 -14.44
N ALA A 62 -9.18 -2.90 -15.16
CA ALA A 62 -9.10 -3.06 -16.61
C ALA A 62 -8.91 -1.70 -17.30
N LEU A 63 -9.61 -0.68 -16.85
CA LEU A 63 -9.51 0.67 -17.38
C LEU A 63 -8.14 1.30 -17.10
N THR A 64 -7.64 1.18 -15.88
CA THR A 64 -6.33 1.69 -15.46
C THR A 64 -5.21 1.06 -16.27
N GLN A 65 -5.24 -0.27 -16.45
CA GLN A 65 -4.27 -0.99 -17.27
C GLN A 65 -4.32 -0.56 -18.73
N LEU A 66 -5.51 -0.36 -19.27
CA LEU A 66 -5.72 0.03 -20.65
C LEU A 66 -5.16 1.43 -20.92
N VAL A 67 -5.43 2.38 -20.05
CA VAL A 67 -4.88 3.75 -20.15
C VAL A 67 -3.38 3.76 -19.89
N GLY A 68 -2.90 3.00 -18.90
CA GLY A 68 -1.47 2.89 -18.58
C GLY A 68 -0.63 2.39 -19.76
N ARG A 69 -1.22 1.62 -20.69
CA ARG A 69 -0.52 1.13 -21.89
C ARG A 69 -0.30 2.21 -22.93
N ILE A 70 -1.25 3.13 -23.13
CA ILE A 70 -1.09 4.23 -24.08
C ILE A 70 -0.24 5.38 -23.54
N LEU A 71 0.00 5.43 -22.23
CA LEU A 71 0.90 6.42 -21.63
C LEU A 71 2.39 6.11 -21.83
N ARG A 72 2.71 4.95 -22.40
CA ARG A 72 4.08 4.57 -22.70
C ARG A 72 4.55 5.31 -23.96
N GLN A 73 5.58 6.12 -23.79
CA GLN A 73 6.21 6.80 -24.92
C GLN A 73 7.24 5.90 -25.59
N PRO A 74 7.38 5.95 -26.93
CA PRO A 74 8.44 5.26 -27.63
C PRO A 74 9.81 5.69 -27.06
N GLU A 75 10.67 4.73 -26.79
CA GLU A 75 12.02 4.93 -26.23
C GLU A 75 12.06 5.74 -24.91
N ALA A 76 10.93 5.93 -24.24
CA ALA A 76 10.80 6.77 -23.02
C ALA A 76 11.37 8.19 -23.17
N LYS A 77 11.26 8.78 -24.36
CA LYS A 77 11.76 10.13 -24.67
C LYS A 77 10.62 11.06 -25.06
N LYS A 78 10.72 12.30 -24.58
CA LYS A 78 9.87 13.39 -25.06
C LYS A 78 10.32 13.86 -26.43
N THR A 79 9.36 14.08 -27.33
CA THR A 79 9.63 14.57 -28.69
C THR A 79 9.76 16.11 -28.73
N GLY A 80 9.23 16.79 -27.71
CA GLY A 80 9.08 18.26 -27.68
C GLY A 80 7.90 18.79 -28.52
N ILE A 81 7.12 17.88 -29.10
CA ILE A 81 5.86 18.20 -29.80
C ILE A 81 4.72 17.78 -28.88
N ARG A 82 3.92 18.76 -28.45
CA ARG A 82 2.87 18.54 -27.45
C ARG A 82 1.95 17.39 -27.81
N GLU A 83 1.49 17.34 -29.06
CA GLU A 83 0.53 16.35 -29.57
C GLU A 83 1.10 14.91 -29.59
N LEU A 84 2.43 14.78 -29.60
CA LEU A 84 3.13 13.49 -29.53
C LEU A 84 3.61 13.14 -28.11
N ASP A 85 3.64 14.11 -27.22
CA ASP A 85 4.02 13.94 -25.82
C ASP A 85 2.79 13.75 -24.90
N GLU A 86 1.59 13.88 -25.43
CA GLU A 86 0.30 13.68 -24.76
C GLU A 86 -0.43 12.46 -25.31
N SER A 87 -1.24 11.81 -24.50
CA SER A 87 -2.12 10.71 -24.89
C SER A 87 -3.59 11.12 -24.71
N TYR A 88 -4.41 10.79 -25.68
CA TYR A 88 -5.81 11.23 -25.75
C TYR A 88 -6.75 10.05 -25.54
N VAL A 89 -7.68 10.15 -24.58
CA VAL A 89 -8.68 9.12 -24.29
C VAL A 89 -10.08 9.66 -24.57
N PHE A 90 -10.80 9.02 -25.47
CA PHE A 90 -12.19 9.34 -25.80
C PHE A 90 -13.11 8.23 -25.29
N THR A 91 -14.24 8.63 -24.69
CA THR A 91 -15.28 7.70 -24.22
C THR A 91 -16.61 8.01 -24.86
N PHE A 92 -17.42 6.98 -25.12
CA PHE A 92 -18.74 7.13 -25.75
C PHE A 92 -19.89 6.98 -24.75
N GLN A 93 -19.82 6.03 -23.83
CA GLN A 93 -20.92 5.69 -22.91
C GLN A 93 -20.70 6.14 -21.48
N GLN A 94 -19.47 6.30 -21.07
CA GLN A 94 -19.11 6.68 -19.70
C GLN A 94 -18.92 8.20 -19.61
N ARG A 95 -19.41 8.81 -18.53
CA ARG A 95 -19.11 10.22 -18.28
C ARG A 95 -17.61 10.40 -18.12
N ALA A 96 -17.06 11.38 -18.80
CA ALA A 96 -15.62 11.66 -18.76
C ALA A 96 -15.09 11.85 -17.32
N PHE A 97 -15.90 12.41 -16.44
CA PHE A 97 -15.60 12.57 -15.01
C PHE A 97 -15.43 11.23 -14.28
N ASP A 98 -16.37 10.31 -14.43
CA ASP A 98 -16.32 9.00 -13.76
C ASP A 98 -15.12 8.20 -14.25
N LEU A 99 -14.82 8.31 -15.55
CA LEU A 99 -13.64 7.71 -16.15
C LEU A 99 -12.35 8.27 -15.56
N LEU A 100 -12.24 9.58 -15.51
CA LEU A 100 -11.08 10.30 -15.00
C LEU A 100 -10.83 9.96 -13.52
N GLN A 101 -11.87 9.92 -12.71
CA GLN A 101 -11.79 9.53 -11.31
C GLN A 101 -11.32 8.08 -11.16
N ASN A 102 -11.89 7.16 -11.93
CA ASN A 102 -11.50 5.74 -11.91
C ASN A 102 -10.04 5.54 -12.32
N ILE A 103 -9.53 6.28 -13.30
CA ILE A 103 -8.13 6.21 -13.73
C ILE A 103 -7.21 6.79 -12.66
N ARG A 104 -7.56 7.93 -12.06
CA ARG A 104 -6.76 8.56 -10.99
C ARG A 104 -6.68 7.66 -9.77
N ASP A 105 -7.80 7.08 -9.35
CA ASP A 105 -7.85 6.14 -8.23
C ASP A 105 -6.99 4.90 -8.51
N GLY A 106 -7.09 4.34 -9.73
CA GLY A 106 -6.30 3.20 -10.15
C GLY A 106 -4.80 3.48 -10.18
N PHE A 107 -4.38 4.63 -10.71
CA PHE A 107 -2.96 5.03 -10.67
C PHE A 107 -2.45 5.27 -9.25
N GLY A 108 -3.30 5.80 -8.36
CA GLY A 108 -2.99 5.92 -6.94
C GLY A 108 -2.73 4.56 -6.29
N GLN A 109 -3.54 3.56 -6.61
CA GLN A 109 -3.39 2.18 -6.10
C GLN A 109 -2.15 1.46 -6.65
N GLU A 110 -1.80 1.71 -7.91
CA GLU A 110 -0.61 1.12 -8.55
C GLU A 110 0.71 1.88 -8.24
N GLY A 111 0.66 2.90 -7.38
CA GLY A 111 1.84 3.69 -7.01
C GLY A 111 2.27 4.73 -8.06
N LEU A 112 1.41 4.99 -9.05
CA LEU A 112 1.61 5.96 -10.14
C LEU A 112 0.92 7.30 -9.86
N GLY A 113 0.80 7.68 -8.60
CA GLY A 113 0.09 8.89 -8.16
C GLY A 113 0.58 10.19 -8.82
N ASP A 114 1.87 10.28 -9.15
CA ASP A 114 2.44 11.43 -9.85
C ASP A 114 1.84 11.61 -11.25
N LEU A 115 1.49 10.51 -11.94
CA LEU A 115 0.84 10.55 -13.24
C LEU A 115 -0.64 10.93 -13.14
N ALA A 116 -1.29 10.57 -12.03
CA ALA A 116 -2.70 10.92 -11.80
C ALA A 116 -2.94 12.44 -11.82
N GLY A 117 -1.97 13.23 -11.35
CA GLY A 117 -2.02 14.69 -11.37
C GLY A 117 -1.85 15.33 -12.76
N GLN A 118 -1.36 14.58 -13.75
CA GLN A 118 -1.14 15.07 -15.12
C GLN A 118 -2.34 14.81 -16.05
N ILE A 119 -3.36 14.09 -15.57
CA ILE A 119 -4.55 13.78 -16.36
C ILE A 119 -5.50 14.98 -16.33
N VAL A 120 -5.77 15.55 -17.51
CA VAL A 120 -6.66 16.70 -17.71
C VAL A 120 -7.84 16.29 -18.57
N SER A 121 -8.99 16.92 -18.41
CA SER A 121 -10.15 16.73 -19.28
C SER A 121 -10.51 18.02 -19.99
N ASP A 122 -10.72 17.92 -21.30
CA ASP A 122 -11.13 19.04 -22.14
C ASP A 122 -12.67 19.15 -22.31
N SER A 123 -13.45 18.40 -21.50
CA SER A 123 -14.92 18.49 -21.56
C SER A 123 -15.41 19.81 -20.97
N PRO A 124 -16.22 20.60 -21.68
CA PRO A 124 -16.79 21.86 -21.19
C PRO A 124 -17.66 21.70 -19.92
N GLU A 125 -18.21 20.49 -19.71
CA GLU A 125 -18.96 20.14 -18.50
C GLU A 125 -18.07 19.95 -17.26
N LEU A 126 -16.77 19.79 -17.43
CA LEU A 126 -15.82 19.56 -16.34
C LEU A 126 -15.21 20.86 -15.78
N ASP A 127 -15.16 21.92 -16.56
CA ASP A 127 -14.81 23.25 -16.05
C ASP A 127 -15.83 23.77 -15.01
N SER A 128 -17.06 23.23 -15.04
CA SER A 128 -18.08 23.49 -14.02
C SER A 128 -18.03 22.52 -12.83
N PHE A 129 -17.28 21.43 -12.92
CA PHE A 129 -17.12 20.36 -11.92
C PHE A 129 -15.66 20.12 -11.50
N VAL A 130 -14.83 21.13 -11.49
CA VAL A 130 -13.66 21.11 -10.60
C VAL A 130 -14.26 20.99 -9.20
N PRO A 131 -14.04 19.88 -8.45
CA PRO A 131 -14.52 19.80 -7.10
C PRO A 131 -14.05 21.07 -6.41
N GLN A 132 -14.97 21.92 -5.96
CA GLN A 132 -14.59 23.12 -5.25
C GLN A 132 -13.84 22.66 -4.00
N GLU A 133 -12.53 22.83 -4.05
CA GLU A 133 -11.68 22.53 -2.91
C GLU A 133 -11.92 23.63 -1.88
N LYS A 134 -12.34 23.23 -0.72
CA LYS A 134 -12.49 24.12 0.42
C LYS A 134 -11.36 23.90 1.40
N ILE A 135 -10.65 24.94 1.72
CA ILE A 135 -9.60 24.90 2.73
C ILE A 135 -10.23 25.10 4.10
N TYR A 136 -9.99 24.17 5.02
CA TYR A 136 -10.28 24.32 6.42
C TYR A 136 -8.98 24.48 7.19
N GLU A 137 -8.89 25.55 7.96
CA GLU A 137 -7.77 25.78 8.88
C GLU A 137 -8.05 25.11 10.24
N VAL A 138 -7.00 24.86 11.00
CA VAL A 138 -7.11 24.48 12.41
C VAL A 138 -7.97 25.51 13.13
N ARG A 139 -8.90 25.04 13.95
CA ARG A 139 -9.78 25.90 14.73
C ARG A 139 -8.97 26.86 15.58
N GLU A 140 -9.37 28.10 15.63
CA GLU A 140 -8.64 29.19 16.29
C GLU A 140 -8.24 28.85 17.74
N LYS A 141 -9.16 28.20 18.49
CA LYS A 141 -8.89 27.78 19.87
C LYS A 141 -7.75 26.76 20.05
N PHE A 142 -7.34 26.04 18.99
CA PHE A 142 -6.27 25.04 19.03
C PHE A 142 -4.98 25.52 18.35
N LYS A 143 -5.06 26.57 17.54
CA LYS A 143 -4.01 26.99 16.58
C LYS A 143 -2.63 27.14 17.23
N GLU A 144 -2.57 27.89 18.33
CA GLU A 144 -1.26 28.12 18.99
C GLU A 144 -0.72 26.89 19.69
N SER A 145 -1.57 26.06 20.29
CA SER A 145 -1.14 24.85 21.00
C SER A 145 -0.69 23.74 20.03
N VAL A 146 -1.40 23.57 18.92
CA VAL A 146 -1.13 22.51 17.94
C VAL A 146 0.07 22.82 17.07
N LYS A 147 0.36 24.10 16.80
CA LYS A 147 1.49 24.55 15.97
C LYS A 147 2.84 23.97 16.41
N ASN A 148 2.99 23.74 17.70
CA ASN A 148 4.23 23.25 18.29
C ASN A 148 4.26 21.71 18.51
N ILE A 149 3.15 21.02 18.19
CA ILE A 149 3.10 19.56 18.32
C ILE A 149 3.82 18.94 17.14
N ILE A 150 4.86 18.17 17.43
CA ILE A 150 5.60 17.37 16.47
C ILE A 150 5.60 15.94 16.97
N LEU A 151 5.13 15.01 16.15
CA LEU A 151 5.11 13.59 16.46
C LEU A 151 6.43 12.94 16.02
N PRO A 152 7.00 12.06 16.84
CA PRO A 152 8.26 11.40 16.52
C PRO A 152 8.09 10.38 15.41
N VAL A 153 9.17 10.19 14.65
CA VAL A 153 9.29 9.19 13.60
C VAL A 153 10.58 8.39 13.80
N PHE A 154 10.61 7.15 13.30
CA PHE A 154 11.87 6.44 13.24
C PHE A 154 12.77 7.07 12.19
N ALA A 155 13.96 7.46 12.62
CA ALA A 155 14.99 8.04 11.76
C ALA A 155 16.29 7.25 11.92
N ILE A 156 17.02 7.12 10.83
CA ILE A 156 18.32 6.48 10.74
C ILE A 156 19.39 7.50 10.39
N GLN A 157 20.59 7.35 10.97
CA GLN A 157 21.71 8.23 10.64
C GLN A 157 22.36 7.80 9.32
N ARG A 158 22.35 8.69 8.33
CA ARG A 158 23.03 8.54 7.04
C ARG A 158 23.78 9.83 6.71
N ASP A 159 25.05 9.74 6.31
CA ASP A 159 25.89 10.89 5.98
C ASP A 159 25.92 11.98 7.08
N ASN A 160 26.00 11.58 8.34
CA ASN A 160 25.91 12.45 9.51
C ASN A 160 24.59 13.24 9.63
N GLN A 161 23.52 12.80 8.97
CA GLN A 161 22.20 13.38 9.05
C GLN A 161 21.17 12.34 9.43
N TRP A 162 20.19 12.72 10.24
CA TRP A 162 19.03 11.90 10.54
C TRP A 162 18.02 12.00 9.38
N LYS A 163 17.67 10.85 8.80
CA LYS A 163 16.71 10.73 7.69
C LYS A 163 15.61 9.74 8.05
N PHE A 164 14.41 9.92 7.50
CA PHE A 164 13.35 8.93 7.66
C PHE A 164 13.83 7.54 7.28
N VAL A 165 13.40 6.53 8.05
CA VAL A 165 13.66 5.14 7.69
C VAL A 165 12.94 4.79 6.39
N ASN A 166 13.68 4.25 5.45
CA ASN A 166 13.16 3.64 4.24
C ASN A 166 13.28 2.12 4.36
N TYR A 167 12.15 1.42 4.33
CA TYR A 167 12.15 -0.03 4.50
C TYR A 167 13.07 -0.76 3.50
N GLU A 168 12.96 -0.43 2.21
CA GLU A 168 13.73 -1.15 1.17
C GLU A 168 15.25 -0.89 1.30
N MET A 169 15.66 0.35 1.54
CA MET A 169 17.06 0.72 1.59
C MET A 169 17.72 0.43 2.95
N ASP A 170 17.01 0.68 4.03
CA ASP A 170 17.61 0.66 5.36
C ASP A 170 17.38 -0.67 6.08
N ILE A 171 16.30 -1.39 5.77
CA ILE A 171 15.93 -2.62 6.44
C ILE A 171 16.07 -3.82 5.50
N ALA A 172 15.29 -3.88 4.43
CA ALA A 172 15.23 -5.06 3.56
C ALA A 172 16.56 -5.37 2.86
N ALA A 173 17.28 -4.32 2.43
CA ALA A 173 18.59 -4.47 1.78
C ALA A 173 19.69 -4.98 2.74
N ASN A 174 19.48 -4.87 4.06
CA ASN A 174 20.48 -5.20 5.08
C ASN A 174 20.13 -6.43 5.93
N ILE A 175 19.14 -7.21 5.50
CA ILE A 175 18.80 -8.48 6.15
C ILE A 175 19.94 -9.49 5.95
N PHE A 176 20.38 -10.12 7.03
CA PHE A 176 21.38 -11.19 6.98
C PHE A 176 20.74 -12.51 6.55
N TRP A 177 20.79 -12.79 5.26
CA TRP A 177 20.20 -13.99 4.67
C TRP A 177 20.89 -15.30 5.08
N GLU A 178 22.11 -15.24 5.63
CA GLU A 178 22.80 -16.39 6.22
C GLU A 178 22.10 -16.93 7.45
N ASP A 179 21.35 -16.09 8.17
CA ASP A 179 20.53 -16.47 9.31
C ASP A 179 19.15 -17.04 8.92
N PHE A 180 18.92 -17.27 7.63
CA PHE A 180 17.64 -17.71 7.10
C PHE A 180 17.36 -19.17 7.43
N ASN A 181 16.17 -19.49 7.92
CA ASN A 181 15.82 -20.83 8.38
C ASN A 181 14.74 -21.45 7.50
N LEU A 182 15.14 -22.45 6.68
CA LEU A 182 14.23 -23.20 5.82
C LEU A 182 13.77 -24.54 6.40
N LYS A 183 14.09 -24.86 7.65
CA LYS A 183 13.84 -26.22 8.21
C LYS A 183 12.38 -26.65 8.07
N SER A 184 11.44 -25.75 8.28
CA SER A 184 10.01 -26.04 8.22
C SER A 184 9.54 -26.53 6.84
N ILE A 185 10.23 -26.21 5.74
CA ILE A 185 9.89 -26.73 4.40
C ILE A 185 10.18 -28.22 4.27
N PHE A 186 11.17 -28.72 5.00
CA PHE A 186 11.56 -30.14 4.94
C PHE A 186 10.66 -31.03 5.81
N ASP A 187 9.88 -30.44 6.70
CA ASP A 187 8.91 -31.13 7.56
C ASP A 187 7.51 -31.23 6.93
N LEU A 188 7.36 -30.72 5.70
CA LEU A 188 6.08 -30.75 4.97
C LEU A 188 5.63 -32.20 4.74
N LYS A 189 4.35 -32.45 5.02
CA LYS A 189 3.70 -33.74 4.74
C LYS A 189 3.00 -33.65 3.40
N PHE A 190 3.42 -34.48 2.48
CA PHE A 190 2.82 -34.55 1.16
C PHE A 190 1.70 -35.57 1.10
N SER A 191 0.70 -35.30 0.27
CA SER A 191 -0.36 -36.25 -0.02
C SER A 191 0.14 -37.27 -1.07
N ASP A 192 0.02 -38.56 -0.76
CA ASP A 192 0.31 -39.63 -1.70
C ASP A 192 -0.81 -39.85 -2.74
N LYS A 193 -1.92 -39.13 -2.61
CA LYS A 193 -2.99 -39.21 -3.61
C LYS A 193 -2.49 -38.61 -4.91
N ASP A 194 -2.58 -39.37 -6.01
CA ASP A 194 -2.50 -38.82 -7.36
C ASP A 194 -3.51 -37.68 -7.43
N SER A 195 -3.04 -36.47 -7.16
CA SER A 195 -3.81 -35.28 -7.40
C SER A 195 -3.81 -35.06 -8.90
N SER A 196 -4.74 -35.72 -9.59
CA SER A 196 -5.18 -35.29 -10.90
C SER A 196 -5.54 -33.82 -10.73
N GLY A 197 -4.73 -32.94 -11.33
CA GLY A 197 -4.62 -31.54 -11.00
C GLY A 197 -5.95 -30.84 -10.89
N ILE A 198 -6.20 -30.31 -9.72
CA ILE A 198 -7.19 -29.23 -9.55
C ILE A 198 -6.39 -27.95 -9.74
N GLU A 199 -6.60 -27.30 -10.87
CA GLU A 199 -6.13 -25.97 -11.11
C GLU A 199 -6.79 -25.03 -10.10
N VAL A 200 -6.04 -24.60 -9.09
CA VAL A 200 -6.42 -23.44 -8.31
C VAL A 200 -5.78 -22.25 -9.01
N ALA A 201 -6.57 -21.53 -9.79
CA ALA A 201 -6.17 -20.23 -10.28
C ALA A 201 -5.95 -19.32 -9.06
N VAL A 202 -4.71 -19.14 -8.65
CA VAL A 202 -4.34 -18.18 -7.62
C VAL A 202 -4.36 -16.81 -8.28
N GLY A 203 -5.51 -16.17 -8.28
CA GLY A 203 -5.62 -14.74 -8.55
C GLY A 203 -5.00 -14.01 -7.35
N LEU A 204 -3.85 -13.38 -7.56
CA LEU A 204 -3.30 -12.37 -6.66
C LEU A 204 -4.20 -11.12 -6.76
N SER A 205 -5.33 -11.13 -6.11
CA SER A 205 -6.12 -9.93 -5.86
C SER A 205 -6.07 -9.63 -4.37
N GLU A 206 -5.57 -8.46 -4.02
CA GLU A 206 -5.59 -7.94 -2.65
C GLU A 206 -7.01 -7.65 -2.14
N ASP A 207 -8.02 -7.73 -2.99
CA ASP A 207 -9.42 -7.51 -2.63
C ASP A 207 -10.17 -8.84 -2.40
N ARG A 208 -10.31 -9.19 -1.13
CA ARG A 208 -11.01 -10.40 -0.63
C ARG A 208 -12.53 -10.45 -0.90
N LYS A 209 -13.08 -9.67 -1.81
CA LYS A 209 -14.55 -9.59 -2.04
C LYS A 209 -15.06 -10.18 -3.34
N GLU A 210 -14.21 -10.62 -4.25
CA GLU A 210 -14.70 -11.34 -5.43
C GLU A 210 -14.46 -12.84 -5.29
N LEU A 211 -15.53 -13.55 -4.98
CA LEU A 211 -15.60 -15.00 -5.06
C LEU A 211 -15.34 -15.43 -6.51
N ILE A 212 -14.18 -15.99 -6.77
CA ILE A 212 -13.82 -16.59 -8.06
C ILE A 212 -14.81 -17.71 -8.36
N ASN A 213 -15.53 -17.59 -9.45
CA ASN A 213 -16.46 -18.58 -9.94
C ASN A 213 -15.68 -19.87 -10.32
N PRO A 214 -15.94 -21.04 -9.73
CA PRO A 214 -15.14 -22.24 -9.93
C PRO A 214 -15.45 -22.99 -11.23
N LYS A 215 -15.69 -22.30 -12.34
CA LYS A 215 -16.17 -22.93 -13.58
C LYS A 215 -15.13 -23.20 -14.67
N GLU A 216 -13.87 -22.85 -14.49
CA GLU A 216 -12.81 -23.28 -15.41
C GLU A 216 -11.79 -24.15 -14.70
N GLN A 217 -12.07 -25.44 -14.61
CA GLN A 217 -11.10 -26.46 -14.24
C GLN A 217 -10.33 -26.87 -15.50
N ARG A 218 -9.09 -26.40 -15.63
CA ARG A 218 -8.14 -26.95 -16.62
C ARG A 218 -7.29 -28.00 -15.94
N THR A 219 -7.33 -29.20 -16.46
CA THR A 219 -6.50 -30.29 -15.97
C THR A 219 -5.10 -30.18 -16.58
N ILE A 220 -4.10 -29.74 -15.81
CA ILE A 220 -2.71 -29.80 -16.22
C ILE A 220 -2.24 -31.24 -15.99
N LYS A 221 -1.80 -31.91 -17.06
CA LYS A 221 -1.12 -33.19 -16.92
C LYS A 221 0.25 -32.94 -16.28
N THR A 222 0.44 -33.45 -15.07
CA THR A 222 1.70 -33.34 -14.31
C THR A 222 2.78 -34.33 -14.79
N ASP A 223 2.48 -35.15 -15.79
CA ASP A 223 3.45 -36.07 -16.38
C ASP A 223 4.57 -35.28 -17.08
N GLY A 224 5.70 -35.15 -16.40
CA GLY A 224 6.89 -34.50 -16.93
C GLY A 224 7.32 -33.20 -16.23
N LEU A 225 6.58 -32.72 -15.23
CA LEU A 225 7.05 -31.62 -14.40
C LEU A 225 8.13 -32.14 -13.44
N GLU A 226 9.37 -31.70 -13.67
CA GLU A 226 10.42 -31.84 -12.67
C GLU A 226 10.50 -30.57 -11.82
N LEU A 227 10.79 -30.73 -10.52
CA LEU A 227 11.11 -29.60 -9.66
C LEU A 227 12.45 -29.01 -10.11
N ASP A 228 12.39 -28.01 -10.97
CA ASP A 228 13.56 -27.30 -11.46
C ASP A 228 13.91 -26.15 -10.50
N PRO A 229 15.13 -26.12 -9.92
CA PRO A 229 15.58 -25.04 -9.07
C PRO A 229 15.52 -23.65 -9.74
N VAL A 230 15.73 -23.56 -11.06
CA VAL A 230 15.64 -22.29 -11.80
C VAL A 230 14.20 -21.79 -11.83
N PHE A 231 13.26 -22.70 -12.09
CA PHE A 231 11.85 -22.34 -12.06
C PHE A 231 11.41 -21.92 -10.66
N LEU A 232 11.79 -22.69 -9.62
CA LEU A 232 11.46 -22.37 -8.22
C LEU A 232 12.07 -21.02 -7.80
N ALA A 233 13.31 -20.74 -8.21
CA ALA A 233 13.95 -19.44 -7.95
C ALA A 233 13.15 -18.28 -8.55
N ARG A 234 12.63 -18.43 -9.78
CA ARG A 234 11.80 -17.40 -10.42
C ARG A 234 10.51 -17.11 -9.65
N GLN A 235 9.94 -18.12 -8.98
CA GLN A 235 8.72 -17.95 -8.20
C GLN A 235 8.89 -17.19 -6.87
N ILE A 236 10.14 -16.92 -6.47
CA ILE A 236 10.47 -16.23 -5.22
C ILE A 236 11.27 -14.95 -5.42
N LEU A 237 11.53 -14.51 -6.66
CA LEU A 237 12.33 -13.32 -6.96
C LEU A 237 11.73 -12.02 -6.44
N ASP A 238 10.42 -11.93 -6.34
CA ASP A 238 9.72 -10.80 -5.76
C ASP A 238 9.93 -10.68 -4.23
N LEU A 239 10.16 -11.81 -3.57
CA LEU A 239 10.46 -11.89 -2.13
C LEU A 239 11.96 -11.78 -1.85
N VAL A 240 12.78 -12.37 -2.72
CA VAL A 240 14.25 -12.43 -2.62
C VAL A 240 14.84 -11.78 -3.89
N PRO A 241 15.03 -10.47 -3.91
CA PRO A 241 15.39 -9.74 -5.15
C PRO A 241 16.78 -10.06 -5.68
N ASN A 242 17.65 -10.70 -4.89
CA ASN A 242 18.94 -11.20 -5.34
C ASN A 242 18.77 -12.57 -6.00
N GLN A 243 18.87 -12.62 -7.32
CA GLN A 243 18.66 -13.84 -8.11
C GLN A 243 19.63 -15.00 -7.77
N TRP A 244 20.85 -14.70 -7.36
CA TRP A 244 21.82 -15.73 -6.94
C TRP A 244 21.41 -16.36 -5.62
N LEU A 245 20.93 -15.54 -4.69
CA LEU A 245 20.41 -16.01 -3.43
C LEU A 245 19.11 -16.79 -3.61
N ALA A 246 18.19 -16.30 -4.45
CA ALA A 246 16.96 -17.00 -4.76
C ALA A 246 17.25 -18.38 -5.37
N PHE A 247 18.23 -18.48 -6.28
CA PHE A 247 18.65 -19.76 -6.83
C PHE A 247 19.25 -20.69 -5.78
N LYS A 248 20.14 -20.18 -4.91
CA LYS A 248 20.75 -20.96 -3.82
C LYS A 248 19.68 -21.53 -2.87
N LEU A 249 18.69 -20.72 -2.48
CA LEU A 249 17.58 -21.17 -1.66
C LEU A 249 16.72 -22.23 -2.38
N ALA A 250 16.41 -22.01 -3.65
CA ALA A 250 15.64 -22.95 -4.45
C ALA A 250 16.39 -24.30 -4.64
N GLU A 251 17.69 -24.25 -4.85
CA GLU A 251 18.54 -25.45 -4.94
C GLU A 251 18.59 -26.22 -3.61
N GLU A 252 18.75 -25.52 -2.50
CA GLU A 252 18.72 -26.11 -1.14
C GLU A 252 17.39 -26.81 -0.86
N VAL A 253 16.26 -26.12 -1.17
CA VAL A 253 14.92 -26.69 -1.02
C VAL A 253 14.73 -27.92 -1.90
N THR A 254 15.08 -27.83 -3.17
CA THR A 254 14.95 -28.95 -4.11
C THR A 254 15.74 -30.16 -3.65
N ASN A 255 17.01 -29.96 -3.32
CA ASN A 255 17.89 -31.02 -2.88
C ASN A 255 17.45 -31.62 -1.54
N GLY A 256 16.97 -30.79 -0.61
CA GLY A 256 16.47 -31.24 0.68
C GLY A 256 15.19 -32.07 0.58
N LEU A 257 14.24 -31.64 -0.25
CA LEU A 257 12.99 -32.38 -0.49
C LEU A 257 13.23 -33.71 -1.19
N LEU A 258 14.14 -33.74 -2.17
CA LEU A 258 14.49 -34.96 -2.91
C LEU A 258 15.30 -35.98 -2.09
N LYS A 259 15.88 -35.59 -0.95
CA LYS A 259 16.47 -36.54 0.01
C LYS A 259 15.41 -37.31 0.80
N ASN A 260 14.29 -36.68 1.09
CA ASN A 260 13.24 -37.23 1.96
C ASN A 260 12.05 -37.79 1.18
N HIS A 261 11.86 -37.41 -0.09
CA HIS A 261 10.73 -37.76 -0.91
C HIS A 261 11.17 -38.17 -2.33
N ASN A 262 10.38 -39.04 -2.97
CA ASN A 262 10.65 -39.40 -4.36
C ASN A 262 10.26 -38.26 -5.31
N LYS A 263 10.85 -38.25 -6.52
CA LYS A 263 10.64 -37.19 -7.53
C LYS A 263 9.16 -37.02 -7.90
N LYS A 264 8.39 -38.12 -7.98
CA LYS A 264 6.96 -38.08 -8.36
C LYS A 264 6.13 -37.38 -7.29
N THR A 265 6.37 -37.68 -6.01
CA THR A 265 5.67 -37.04 -4.89
C THR A 265 5.97 -35.53 -4.85
N VAL A 266 7.23 -35.13 -5.04
CA VAL A 266 7.63 -33.72 -5.08
C VAL A 266 6.97 -33.01 -6.25
N ALA A 267 6.99 -33.60 -7.46
CA ALA A 267 6.35 -33.01 -8.64
C ALA A 267 4.82 -32.86 -8.47
N ASN A 268 4.15 -33.85 -7.91
CA ASN A 268 2.70 -33.81 -7.67
C ASN A 268 2.30 -32.73 -6.65
N ASN A 269 3.19 -32.33 -5.74
CA ASN A 269 2.94 -31.31 -4.73
C ASN A 269 3.60 -29.97 -5.03
N PHE A 270 4.03 -29.75 -6.26
CA PHE A 270 4.85 -28.63 -6.68
C PHE A 270 4.25 -27.25 -6.33
N MET A 271 2.97 -26.99 -6.63
CA MET A 271 2.30 -25.73 -6.29
C MET A 271 2.18 -25.52 -4.78
N PHE A 272 1.93 -26.58 -4.03
CA PHE A 272 1.91 -26.55 -2.57
C PHE A 272 3.29 -26.16 -2.02
N ILE A 273 4.36 -26.75 -2.57
CA ILE A 273 5.74 -26.43 -2.19
C ILE A 273 6.07 -24.96 -2.48
N ILE A 274 5.69 -24.41 -3.64
CA ILE A 274 5.89 -23.00 -3.96
C ILE A 274 5.17 -22.11 -2.93
N ASN A 275 3.90 -22.38 -2.67
CA ASN A 275 3.12 -21.56 -1.76
C ASN A 275 3.67 -21.58 -0.32
N GLU A 276 4.06 -22.77 0.15
CA GLU A 276 4.67 -22.90 1.47
C GLU A 276 6.06 -22.27 1.55
N LEU A 277 6.87 -22.41 0.50
CA LEU A 277 8.16 -21.75 0.43
C LEU A 277 8.01 -20.24 0.48
N ARG A 278 7.09 -19.66 -0.29
CA ARG A 278 6.81 -18.23 -0.28
C ARG A 278 6.39 -17.76 1.12
N ARG A 279 5.45 -18.48 1.76
CA ARG A 279 5.00 -18.20 3.12
C ARG A 279 6.16 -18.22 4.14
N ILE A 280 7.02 -19.25 4.07
CA ILE A 280 8.19 -19.37 4.94
C ILE A 280 9.18 -18.23 4.69
N ILE A 281 9.41 -17.86 3.42
CA ILE A 281 10.30 -16.76 3.06
C ILE A 281 9.77 -15.43 3.64
N GLU A 282 8.49 -15.16 3.51
CA GLU A 282 7.87 -13.94 4.08
C GLU A 282 8.02 -13.90 5.62
N GLU A 283 7.72 -15.00 6.29
CA GLU A 283 7.83 -15.09 7.76
C GLU A 283 9.28 -14.91 8.25
N GLU A 284 10.22 -15.56 7.60
CA GLU A 284 11.63 -15.46 7.95
C GLU A 284 12.20 -14.06 7.63
N LYS A 285 11.78 -13.48 6.50
CA LYS A 285 12.14 -12.12 6.13
C LYS A 285 11.67 -11.12 7.19
N ASP A 286 10.43 -11.25 7.64
CA ASP A 286 9.87 -10.41 8.71
C ASP A 286 10.61 -10.61 10.03
N ARG A 287 10.92 -11.85 10.39
CA ARG A 287 11.71 -12.18 11.59
C ARG A 287 13.10 -11.55 11.57
N LEU A 288 13.79 -11.67 10.45
CA LEU A 288 15.14 -11.11 10.26
C LEU A 288 15.11 -9.58 10.19
N ALA A 289 14.11 -9.01 9.50
CA ALA A 289 13.92 -7.57 9.45
C ALA A 289 13.66 -6.99 10.85
N LYS A 290 12.82 -7.65 11.66
CA LYS A 290 12.60 -7.29 13.07
C LYS A 290 13.89 -7.36 13.88
N LYS A 291 14.64 -8.47 13.76
CA LYS A 291 15.92 -8.64 14.46
C LYS A 291 16.90 -7.52 14.10
N TYR A 292 17.03 -7.20 12.83
CA TYR A 292 17.92 -6.15 12.36
C TYR A 292 17.48 -4.76 12.83
N PHE A 293 16.18 -4.44 12.70
CA PHE A 293 15.60 -3.18 13.15
C PHE A 293 15.84 -2.94 14.64
N LEU A 294 15.57 -3.94 15.49
CA LEU A 294 15.79 -3.84 16.93
C LEU A 294 17.28 -3.71 17.29
N ASN A 295 18.16 -4.34 16.53
CA ASN A 295 19.60 -4.16 16.70
C ASN A 295 20.03 -2.73 16.37
N LEU A 296 19.50 -2.13 15.30
CA LEU A 296 19.76 -0.73 14.98
C LEU A 296 19.26 0.22 16.06
N VAL A 297 18.10 -0.07 16.67
CA VAL A 297 17.59 0.70 17.82
C VAL A 297 18.52 0.55 19.02
N HIS A 298 18.96 -0.66 19.34
CA HIS A 298 19.86 -0.93 20.45
C HIS A 298 21.23 -0.25 20.29
N LEU A 299 21.76 -0.22 19.08
CA LEU A 299 23.02 0.46 18.73
C LEU A 299 22.86 1.98 18.56
N GLU A 300 21.67 2.52 18.77
CA GLU A 300 21.33 3.93 18.59
C GLU A 300 21.55 4.49 17.17
N ASN A 301 21.74 3.62 16.18
CA ASN A 301 21.82 3.99 14.77
C ASN A 301 20.45 4.31 14.18
N LEU A 302 19.38 3.83 14.81
CA LEU A 302 17.99 4.10 14.51
C LEU A 302 17.31 4.58 15.79
N ARG A 303 16.66 5.73 15.73
CA ARG A 303 16.01 6.36 16.88
C ARG A 303 14.60 6.82 16.55
N LEU A 304 13.75 6.83 17.56
CA LEU A 304 12.44 7.51 17.49
C LEU A 304 12.68 8.99 17.84
N LEU A 305 12.63 9.88 16.84
CA LEU A 305 13.05 11.27 16.98
C LEU A 305 12.00 12.28 16.57
N VAL A 306 12.11 13.46 17.20
CA VAL A 306 11.54 14.72 16.74
C VAL A 306 12.68 15.69 16.48
N ILE A 307 12.95 16.05 15.26
CA ILE A 307 13.95 17.05 14.92
C ILE A 307 13.26 18.29 14.35
N ALA A 308 13.29 19.38 15.10
CA ALA A 308 12.58 20.61 14.72
C ALA A 308 13.23 21.36 13.55
N LYS A 309 14.56 21.23 13.34
CA LYS A 309 15.30 22.05 12.38
C LYS A 309 15.40 21.50 10.99
N ASP A 310 15.55 20.18 10.84
CA ASP A 310 15.96 19.60 9.56
C ASP A 310 15.13 18.39 9.14
N PHE A 311 13.82 18.35 9.45
CA PHE A 311 12.98 17.39 8.77
C PHE A 311 12.70 16.04 9.44
N SER A 312 13.00 15.81 10.69
CA SER A 312 12.66 14.54 11.34
C SER A 312 11.54 14.75 12.34
N GLY A 313 10.32 14.41 11.95
CA GLY A 313 9.13 14.54 12.74
C GLY A 313 7.94 14.98 11.91
N TYR A 314 6.76 14.63 12.35
CA TYR A 314 5.52 14.99 11.69
C TYR A 314 4.82 16.11 12.46
N ARG A 315 4.54 17.22 11.78
CA ARG A 315 3.71 18.30 12.32
C ARG A 315 2.25 18.05 11.98
N LEU A 316 1.39 18.20 12.94
CA LEU A 316 -0.05 18.18 12.66
C LEU A 316 -0.39 19.22 11.59
N PRO A 317 -1.25 18.89 10.62
CA PRO A 317 -1.58 19.78 9.53
C PRO A 317 -2.25 21.05 10.08
N GLN A 318 -1.84 22.22 9.56
CA GLN A 318 -2.42 23.49 9.93
C GLN A 318 -3.66 23.83 9.08
N LYS A 319 -3.81 23.15 7.97
CA LYS A 319 -4.94 23.25 7.05
C LYS A 319 -5.15 21.93 6.34
N ILE A 320 -6.38 21.63 6.01
CA ILE A 320 -6.77 20.50 5.18
C ILE A 320 -7.52 21.00 3.94
N LEU A 321 -7.36 20.28 2.84
CA LEU A 321 -8.06 20.53 1.61
C LEU A 321 -9.20 19.51 1.49
N VAL A 322 -10.41 19.99 1.41
CA VAL A 322 -11.62 19.16 1.35
C VAL A 322 -12.27 19.33 -0.01
N ARG A 323 -12.46 18.24 -0.73
CA ARG A 323 -13.16 18.24 -2.00
C ARG A 323 -14.67 18.18 -1.80
N SER A 324 -15.42 18.69 -2.75
CA SER A 324 -16.88 18.76 -2.67
C SER A 324 -17.58 17.38 -2.66
N ASP A 325 -16.88 16.31 -3.04
CA ASP A 325 -17.38 14.92 -3.01
C ASP A 325 -17.21 14.24 -1.66
N GLN A 326 -16.38 14.81 -0.77
CA GLN A 326 -16.18 14.29 0.59
C GLN A 326 -17.36 14.62 1.47
N LYS A 327 -17.78 13.66 2.30
CA LYS A 327 -18.91 13.79 3.21
C LYS A 327 -18.41 14.05 4.63
N PRO A 328 -19.05 14.97 5.38
CA PRO A 328 -18.67 15.17 6.78
C PRO A 328 -19.00 13.92 7.62
N LEU A 329 -18.22 13.70 8.67
CA LEU A 329 -18.39 12.61 9.63
C LEU A 329 -19.65 12.78 10.48
N GLY A 330 -20.70 13.16 10.05
CA GLY A 330 -21.96 13.25 10.80
C GLY A 330 -22.76 14.49 10.46
N VAL A 331 -23.96 14.55 11.03
CA VAL A 331 -24.92 15.62 10.79
C VAL A 331 -24.66 16.83 11.70
N PHE A 332 -24.10 16.58 12.90
CA PHE A 332 -23.85 17.62 13.90
C PHE A 332 -22.39 18.06 13.88
N PRO A 333 -22.12 19.37 14.05
CA PRO A 333 -20.76 19.88 14.10
C PRO A 333 -20.03 19.34 15.34
N LEU A 334 -18.94 18.64 15.10
CA LEU A 334 -18.02 18.16 16.14
C LEU A 334 -17.35 19.38 16.79
N GLN A 335 -17.19 19.35 18.12
CA GLN A 335 -16.73 20.53 18.88
C GLN A 335 -15.23 20.50 19.19
N LYS A 336 -14.65 19.31 19.34
CA LYS A 336 -13.24 19.13 19.74
C LYS A 336 -12.36 18.52 18.64
N SER A 337 -12.93 18.25 17.47
CA SER A 337 -12.14 17.94 16.29
C SER A 337 -11.21 19.09 15.94
N LEU A 338 -10.00 18.78 15.46
CA LEU A 338 -8.98 19.77 15.13
C LEU A 338 -9.46 20.75 14.05
N PHE A 339 -10.27 20.30 13.11
CA PHE A 339 -10.86 21.06 12.02
C PHE A 339 -12.39 21.10 12.15
N ASP A 340 -13.01 22.10 11.52
CA ASP A 340 -14.49 22.16 11.40
C ASP A 340 -15.06 21.09 10.49
N PHE A 341 -14.24 20.49 9.65
CA PHE A 341 -14.57 19.36 8.81
C PHE A 341 -13.74 18.14 9.19
N VAL A 342 -14.40 17.00 9.33
CA VAL A 342 -13.79 15.68 9.46
C VAL A 342 -14.37 14.81 8.37
N ASP A 343 -13.50 14.22 7.54
CA ASP A 343 -13.94 13.36 6.44
C ASP A 343 -14.56 12.06 6.99
N GLY A 344 -15.79 11.81 6.60
CA GLY A 344 -16.56 10.61 6.95
C GLY A 344 -16.77 9.64 5.78
N THR A 345 -16.09 9.84 4.65
CA THR A 345 -16.36 9.07 3.41
C THR A 345 -16.06 7.59 3.60
N ASP A 346 -14.92 7.24 4.20
CA ASP A 346 -14.46 5.86 4.39
C ASP A 346 -14.32 5.50 5.88
N VAL A 347 -15.24 5.97 6.71
CA VAL A 347 -15.23 5.72 8.16
C VAL A 347 -16.20 4.60 8.49
N ASP A 348 -15.74 3.58 9.17
CA ASP A 348 -16.62 2.53 9.66
C ASP A 348 -17.46 2.99 10.87
N GLU A 349 -18.47 2.20 11.23
CA GLU A 349 -19.40 2.57 12.32
C GLU A 349 -18.73 2.60 13.71
N ASP A 350 -17.68 1.79 13.91
CA ASP A 350 -16.98 1.75 15.19
C ASP A 350 -15.99 2.92 15.31
N GLU A 351 -15.29 3.30 14.25
CA GLU A 351 -14.51 4.54 14.20
C GLU A 351 -15.39 5.78 14.45
N LYS A 352 -16.61 5.79 13.89
CA LYS A 352 -17.57 6.89 14.17
C LYS A 352 -17.94 6.98 15.64
N LYS A 353 -18.21 5.83 16.29
CA LYS A 353 -18.49 5.81 17.74
C LYS A 353 -17.33 6.37 18.54
N VAL A 354 -16.09 5.96 18.22
CA VAL A 354 -14.88 6.48 18.85
C VAL A 354 -14.76 7.99 18.65
N ALA A 355 -14.97 8.50 17.43
CA ALA A 355 -14.92 9.93 17.14
C ALA A 355 -15.94 10.75 17.96
N TYR A 356 -17.19 10.27 18.05
CA TYR A 356 -18.22 10.94 18.87
C TYR A 356 -17.92 10.86 20.38
N TYR A 357 -17.40 9.72 20.83
CA TYR A 357 -16.97 9.57 22.21
C TYR A 357 -15.86 10.57 22.56
N LEU A 358 -14.84 10.67 21.72
CA LEU A 358 -13.76 11.65 21.89
C LEU A 358 -14.28 13.07 21.92
N ASP A 359 -15.18 13.41 21.02
CA ASP A 359 -15.75 14.76 20.97
C ASP A 359 -16.56 15.13 22.24
N GLY A 360 -17.15 14.12 22.89
CA GLY A 360 -17.90 14.26 24.14
C GLY A 360 -17.05 14.35 25.42
N GLN A 361 -15.74 14.02 25.37
CA GLN A 361 -14.91 13.95 26.59
C GLN A 361 -14.58 15.31 27.17
N THR A 362 -14.82 15.50 28.48
CA THR A 362 -14.50 16.75 29.16
C THR A 362 -13.01 17.03 29.27
N ASN A 363 -12.22 15.99 29.54
CA ASN A 363 -10.77 16.05 29.75
C ASN A 363 -9.98 15.92 28.42
N LEU A 364 -10.61 16.24 27.30
CA LEU A 364 -9.98 16.26 26.00
C LEU A 364 -9.86 17.70 25.49
N PHE A 365 -8.65 18.07 25.03
CA PHE A 365 -8.42 19.38 24.43
C PHE A 365 -8.79 19.38 22.96
N PHE A 366 -8.15 18.50 22.14
CA PHE A 366 -8.51 18.28 20.74
C PHE A 366 -8.37 16.81 20.37
N TRP A 367 -8.99 16.42 19.26
CA TRP A 367 -8.74 15.17 18.56
C TRP A 367 -8.63 15.39 17.05
N TYR A 368 -7.88 14.50 16.39
CA TYR A 368 -7.65 14.48 14.96
C TYR A 368 -7.76 13.06 14.43
N ARG A 369 -8.55 12.87 13.38
CA ARG A 369 -8.57 11.63 12.62
C ARG A 369 -7.42 11.64 11.63
N ASN A 370 -6.50 10.74 11.79
CA ASN A 370 -5.32 10.62 10.97
C ASN A 370 -5.68 9.87 9.68
N LEU A 371 -5.39 10.46 8.54
CA LEU A 371 -5.75 9.88 7.25
C LEU A 371 -4.67 8.94 6.75
N SER A 372 -5.06 7.71 6.44
CA SER A 372 -4.16 6.71 5.86
C SER A 372 -3.53 7.22 4.57
N ARG A 373 -2.24 6.92 4.36
CA ARG A 373 -1.41 7.29 3.20
C ARG A 373 -1.10 8.79 3.04
N THR A 374 -1.72 9.66 3.79
CA THR A 374 -1.56 11.13 3.68
C THR A 374 -0.86 11.72 4.88
N ASP A 375 -1.23 11.26 6.07
CA ASP A 375 -0.84 11.89 7.32
C ASP A 375 0.26 11.14 8.08
N TYR A 376 0.25 11.27 9.39
CA TYR A 376 1.25 10.67 10.27
C TYR A 376 1.32 9.15 10.13
N PHE A 377 2.52 8.65 9.98
CA PHE A 377 2.80 7.23 9.92
C PHE A 377 4.03 6.83 10.73
N ILE A 378 4.07 5.57 11.10
CA ILE A 378 5.21 4.95 11.76
C ILE A 378 5.75 3.87 10.82
N GLN A 379 7.02 4.03 10.36
CA GLN A 379 7.71 3.02 9.59
C GLN A 379 8.47 2.10 10.54
N GLY A 380 8.11 0.82 10.57
CA GLY A 380 8.81 -0.21 11.32
C GLY A 380 9.61 -1.15 10.41
N TRP A 381 9.75 -2.40 10.85
CA TRP A 381 10.53 -3.44 10.17
C TRP A 381 9.77 -4.17 9.05
N GLN A 382 8.51 -3.87 8.80
CA GLN A 382 7.76 -4.36 7.64
C GLN A 382 7.64 -3.28 6.56
N LYS A 383 7.31 -3.72 5.34
CA LYS A 383 7.17 -2.83 4.18
C LYS A 383 6.07 -1.78 4.37
N HIS A 384 4.95 -2.21 4.97
CA HIS A 384 3.85 -1.28 5.18
C HIS A 384 4.07 -0.39 6.38
N LYS A 385 3.70 0.88 6.19
CA LYS A 385 3.64 1.90 7.23
C LYS A 385 2.40 1.69 8.07
N ILE A 386 2.50 1.97 9.36
CA ILE A 386 1.33 2.04 10.24
C ILE A 386 0.83 3.47 10.24
N TYR A 387 -0.44 3.65 9.95
CA TYR A 387 -1.17 4.92 10.04
C TYR A 387 -2.16 4.81 11.19
N PRO A 388 -1.81 5.27 12.40
CA PRO A 388 -2.74 5.25 13.53
C PRO A 388 -4.02 6.03 13.22
N ASP A 389 -5.17 5.57 13.68
CA ASP A 389 -6.47 6.15 13.30
C ASP A 389 -6.73 7.50 13.95
N PHE A 390 -6.33 7.65 15.23
CA PHE A 390 -6.63 8.86 16.00
C PHE A 390 -5.40 9.43 16.71
N ILE A 391 -5.30 10.75 16.71
CA ILE A 391 -4.34 11.52 17.51
C ILE A 391 -5.15 12.48 18.34
N PHE A 392 -5.01 12.43 19.67
CA PHE A 392 -5.76 13.31 20.55
C PHE A 392 -4.95 13.69 21.79
N SER A 393 -5.39 14.72 22.49
CA SER A 393 -4.71 15.22 23.68
C SER A 393 -5.60 15.18 24.90
N LYS A 394 -5.08 14.59 25.99
CA LYS A 394 -5.65 14.77 27.33
C LYS A 394 -5.37 16.19 27.82
N SER A 395 -6.30 16.75 28.57
CA SER A 395 -6.23 18.11 29.10
C SER A 395 -6.12 18.12 30.62
N LEU A 396 -5.28 19.02 31.13
CA LEU A 396 -5.13 19.25 32.58
C LEU A 396 -6.33 20.01 33.18
N ASP A 397 -6.88 20.96 32.43
CA ASP A 397 -7.81 21.99 32.97
C ASP A 397 -9.11 22.02 32.18
N SER A 398 -9.84 20.90 32.14
CA SER A 398 -11.12 20.82 31.42
C SER A 398 -11.07 21.43 30.00
N GLY A 399 -9.99 21.15 29.26
CA GLY A 399 -9.85 21.54 27.86
C GLY A 399 -9.02 22.81 27.60
N LYS A 400 -8.16 23.25 28.52
CA LYS A 400 -7.32 24.45 28.32
C LYS A 400 -5.86 24.16 28.00
N ASN A 401 -5.27 23.18 28.66
CA ASN A 401 -3.85 22.85 28.48
C ASN A 401 -3.67 21.36 28.14
N ILE A 402 -2.66 21.06 27.34
CA ILE A 402 -2.32 19.69 26.94
C ILE A 402 -1.47 19.04 28.05
N GLU A 403 -1.94 17.91 28.57
CA GLU A 403 -1.21 17.10 29.54
C GLU A 403 -0.41 16.01 28.82
N LYS A 404 -1.04 15.30 27.88
CA LYS A 404 -0.48 14.13 27.19
C LYS A 404 -1.11 13.99 25.82
N ILE A 405 -0.33 13.51 24.86
CA ILE A 405 -0.81 13.19 23.52
C ILE A 405 -0.93 11.67 23.41
N PHE A 406 -2.02 11.21 22.87
CA PHE A 406 -2.26 9.81 22.53
C PHE A 406 -2.28 9.63 21.02
N VAL A 407 -1.58 8.62 20.58
CA VAL A 407 -1.55 8.12 19.19
C VAL A 407 -2.17 6.73 19.22
N VAL A 408 -3.35 6.57 18.63
CA VAL A 408 -4.18 5.38 18.82
C VAL A 408 -4.50 4.74 17.49
N GLU A 409 -4.26 3.44 17.42
CA GLU A 409 -4.73 2.52 16.37
C GLU A 409 -5.90 1.72 16.92
N THR A 410 -7.02 1.67 16.21
CA THR A 410 -8.20 0.87 16.56
C THR A 410 -8.22 -0.44 15.77
N LYS A 411 -8.68 -1.53 16.39
CA LYS A 411 -8.79 -2.83 15.72
C LYS A 411 -10.05 -3.57 16.06
N GLY A 412 -10.76 -4.01 15.02
CA GLY A 412 -11.91 -4.92 15.17
C GLY A 412 -11.49 -6.29 15.70
N SER A 413 -12.32 -6.89 16.53
CA SER A 413 -12.07 -8.18 17.21
C SER A 413 -11.76 -9.33 16.27
N HIS A 414 -12.35 -9.37 15.09
CA HIS A 414 -12.13 -10.40 14.08
C HIS A 414 -10.72 -10.39 13.48
N LEU A 415 -9.94 -9.33 13.74
CA LEU A 415 -8.56 -9.17 13.27
C LEU A 415 -7.51 -9.42 14.37
N ILE A 416 -7.95 -9.64 15.62
CA ILE A 416 -7.05 -9.92 16.74
C ILE A 416 -6.40 -11.29 16.51
N GLY A 417 -5.05 -11.31 16.65
CA GLY A 417 -4.26 -12.52 16.47
C GLY A 417 -3.79 -12.79 15.03
N ASN A 418 -4.09 -11.90 14.07
CA ASN A 418 -3.43 -11.96 12.79
C ASN A 418 -2.02 -11.31 12.87
N LYS A 419 -1.13 -11.68 11.95
CA LYS A 419 0.27 -11.21 11.92
C LYS A 419 0.39 -9.68 11.81
N ASP A 420 -0.51 -9.03 11.07
CA ASP A 420 -0.53 -7.57 10.93
C ASP A 420 -0.83 -6.89 12.27
N THR A 421 -1.81 -7.41 13.02
CA THR A 421 -2.15 -6.89 14.34
C THR A 421 -1.02 -7.08 15.36
N GLU A 422 -0.34 -8.24 15.33
CA GLU A 422 0.82 -8.50 16.19
C GLU A 422 2.00 -7.58 15.86
N TYR A 423 2.24 -7.32 14.57
CA TYR A 423 3.24 -6.36 14.12
C TYR A 423 2.94 -4.95 14.62
N LYS A 424 1.72 -4.45 14.36
CA LYS A 424 1.30 -3.12 14.78
C LYS A 424 1.42 -2.93 16.30
N LYS A 425 0.92 -3.90 17.06
CA LYS A 425 1.03 -3.89 18.53
C LYS A 425 2.49 -3.84 18.97
N SER A 426 3.34 -4.74 18.44
CA SER A 426 4.76 -4.79 18.81
C SER A 426 5.50 -3.49 18.51
N LEU A 427 5.16 -2.82 17.39
CA LEU A 427 5.79 -1.55 17.01
C LEU A 427 5.30 -0.39 17.88
N LEU A 428 4.00 -0.31 18.17
CA LEU A 428 3.44 0.72 19.05
C LEU A 428 3.96 0.57 20.49
N ASP A 429 4.09 -0.67 21.00
CA ASP A 429 4.69 -0.96 22.29
C ASP A 429 6.17 -0.52 22.33
N LEU A 430 6.93 -0.76 21.25
CA LEU A 430 8.31 -0.28 21.13
C LEU A 430 8.35 1.25 21.16
N CYS A 431 7.49 1.95 20.39
CA CYS A 431 7.42 3.41 20.43
C CYS A 431 7.11 3.92 21.83
N ASN A 432 6.18 3.25 22.52
CA ASN A 432 5.79 3.64 23.88
C ASN A 432 6.93 3.46 24.89
N ASN A 433 7.67 2.35 24.84
CA ASN A 433 8.83 2.10 25.67
C ASN A 433 9.93 3.14 25.41
N LEU A 434 10.26 3.40 24.14
CA LEU A 434 11.26 4.40 23.78
C LEU A 434 10.87 5.81 24.22
N ALA A 435 9.58 6.15 24.19
CA ALA A 435 9.07 7.44 24.64
C ALA A 435 9.10 7.59 26.19
N GLN A 436 9.10 6.47 26.94
CA GLN A 436 9.13 6.46 28.40
C GLN A 436 10.56 6.34 28.97
N GLU A 437 11.42 5.56 28.31
CA GLU A 437 12.76 5.24 28.82
C GLU A 437 13.77 6.37 28.65
N LYS A 438 13.57 7.24 27.68
CA LYS A 438 14.49 8.34 27.39
C LYS A 438 13.91 9.67 27.81
N ASN A 439 14.72 10.49 28.47
CA ASN A 439 14.39 11.88 28.73
C ASN A 439 14.04 12.58 27.42
N LEU A 440 13.04 13.44 27.40
CA LEU A 440 12.62 14.19 26.21
C LEU A 440 13.77 14.97 25.57
N GLU A 441 14.77 15.38 26.37
CA GLU A 441 16.02 15.99 25.90
C GLU A 441 16.92 15.00 25.15
N GLU A 442 16.99 13.74 25.57
CA GLU A 442 17.79 12.70 24.91
C GLU A 442 17.17 12.23 23.58
N LEU A 443 15.85 12.36 23.44
CA LEU A 443 15.15 12.08 22.18
C LEU A 443 15.22 13.26 21.19
N TYR A 444 15.95 14.33 21.52
CA TYR A 444 15.98 15.59 20.76
C TYR A 444 14.56 16.16 20.50
N LEU A 445 13.60 15.88 21.37
CA LEU A 445 12.24 16.42 21.35
C LEU A 445 12.26 17.90 21.73
N ILE A 446 12.96 18.70 20.93
CA ILE A 446 13.12 20.12 21.17
C ILE A 446 11.74 20.77 21.06
N ASN A 447 11.24 21.26 22.17
CA ASN A 447 10.01 22.04 22.39
C ASN A 447 8.71 21.27 22.56
N ASN A 448 8.63 19.95 22.53
CA ASN A 448 7.45 19.24 22.99
C ASN A 448 7.72 18.65 24.38
N GLN A 449 7.44 19.43 25.39
CA GLN A 449 7.46 18.95 26.78
C GLN A 449 6.25 18.07 27.13
N VAL A 450 5.42 17.74 26.14
CA VAL A 450 4.19 16.97 26.33
C VAL A 450 4.48 15.49 26.10
N PRO A 451 4.26 14.61 27.09
CA PRO A 451 4.42 13.16 26.92
C PRO A 451 3.53 12.61 25.80
N ILE A 452 4.04 11.63 25.07
CA ILE A 452 3.30 10.93 24.02
C ILE A 452 3.14 9.47 24.41
N ALA A 453 1.95 8.91 24.26
CA ALA A 453 1.65 7.51 24.46
C ALA A 453 1.06 6.89 23.20
N TYR A 454 1.54 5.71 22.86
CA TYR A 454 1.07 4.91 21.72
C TYR A 454 0.20 3.77 22.24
N LYS A 455 -0.99 3.60 21.68
CA LYS A 455 -1.94 2.58 22.11
C LYS A 455 -2.58 1.88 20.92
N MET A 456 -2.78 0.58 21.07
CA MET A 456 -3.71 -0.17 20.23
C MET A 456 -4.96 -0.44 21.04
N VAL A 457 -6.12 -0.14 20.51
CA VAL A 457 -7.42 -0.27 21.17
C VAL A 457 -8.25 -1.34 20.48
N ASP A 458 -8.72 -2.31 21.26
CA ASP A 458 -9.69 -3.31 20.81
C ASP A 458 -11.10 -2.70 20.80
N LEU A 459 -11.74 -2.73 19.62
CA LEU A 459 -13.08 -2.18 19.44
C LEU A 459 -14.19 -2.92 20.22
N ASN A 460 -13.93 -4.07 20.86
CA ASN A 460 -14.89 -4.68 21.79
C ASN A 460 -14.86 -4.06 23.18
N GLU A 461 -13.72 -3.53 23.60
CA GLU A 461 -13.48 -3.00 24.93
C GLU A 461 -13.05 -1.51 24.89
N TRP A 462 -13.25 -0.86 23.75
CA TRP A 462 -12.71 0.46 23.49
C TRP A 462 -13.15 1.51 24.52
N GLU A 463 -14.41 1.49 24.98
CA GLU A 463 -14.90 2.46 25.96
C GLU A 463 -14.12 2.38 27.28
N ASN A 464 -13.84 1.18 27.78
CA ASN A 464 -13.05 0.99 29.00
C ASN A 464 -11.61 1.47 28.80
N GLN A 465 -11.00 1.12 27.67
CA GLN A 465 -9.62 1.50 27.36
C GLN A 465 -9.48 3.03 27.20
N PHE A 466 -10.43 3.68 26.54
CA PHE A 466 -10.43 5.15 26.46
C PHE A 466 -10.71 5.81 27.82
N ASN A 467 -11.64 5.27 28.61
CA ASN A 467 -11.90 5.76 29.97
C ASN A 467 -10.65 5.71 30.85
N GLU A 468 -9.83 4.65 30.73
CA GLU A 468 -8.54 4.56 31.43
C GLU A 468 -7.57 5.66 30.97
N MET A 469 -7.51 5.99 29.69
CA MET A 469 -6.64 7.06 29.16
C MET A 469 -7.02 8.45 29.71
N PHE A 470 -8.31 8.68 29.96
CA PHE A 470 -8.81 9.94 30.51
C PHE A 470 -8.87 9.97 32.05
N SER A 471 -8.68 8.82 32.72
CA SER A 471 -8.62 8.78 34.17
C SER A 471 -7.35 9.44 34.72
N ASP A 472 -7.40 9.98 35.96
CA ASP A 472 -6.27 10.65 36.60
C ASP A 472 -5.16 9.70 37.07
N ARG A 473 -5.27 8.41 36.75
CA ARG A 473 -4.31 7.37 37.17
C ARG A 473 -3.37 6.87 36.06
N SER A 474 -3.37 7.51 34.89
CA SER A 474 -2.57 7.05 33.72
C SER A 474 -1.39 7.98 33.39
#